data_9b0ecad3c8dc1f802b3866e470f68b3b
#
_entry.id   9b0ecad3c8dc1f802b3866e470f68b3b
#
_cell.length_a   1.000
_cell.length_b   1.000
_cell.length_c   1.000
_cell.angle_alpha   90.00
_cell.angle_beta   90.00
_cell.angle_gamma   90.00
#
_symmetry.space_group_name_H-M   'P 1'
#
loop_
_entity.id
_entity.type
_entity.pdbx_description
1 polymer ?
#
loop_
_entity_poly.entity_id
_entity_poly.type
_entity_poly.pdbx_seq_one_letter_code
_entity_poly.pdbx_strand_id
1 'polypeptide(L)'
;MSRQQQFKNREEVILAVAEQLLLESGEGDITLDSLAEQLDLAKGTLYKHFTSKDELFLRIIIRHEQQLLALSEVGDCPAAGVARLTLFQLINPQKAILLNQIEERLANSAVGLNKLFSQLYEIRRERMKRLINTTAEYLQSLHSTMSTRDYLSTIWAMGQGGAGLLNSSFYQRYLGRRDTLRFALVQHILDIPKQYPAAVQSVDGPTGANPPSNATDTANSQTESNLTPRNVK
;
A
#
# COMPACT_ATOMS: atom_id res chain seq x y z
N MET A 1 4.13 -36.79 -8.04
CA MET A 1 4.58 -35.38 -8.19
C MET A 1 5.68 -35.32 -9.25
N SER A 2 5.61 -34.33 -10.16
CA SER A 2 6.68 -34.12 -11.13
C SER A 2 7.95 -33.57 -10.44
N ARG A 3 9.13 -33.80 -11.06
CA ARG A 3 10.40 -33.25 -10.57
C ARG A 3 10.35 -31.72 -10.43
N GLN A 4 9.63 -31.05 -11.32
CA GLN A 4 9.44 -29.60 -11.30
C GLN A 4 8.58 -29.15 -10.11
N GLN A 5 7.54 -29.93 -9.76
CA GLN A 5 6.70 -29.65 -8.60
C GLN A 5 7.47 -29.83 -7.29
N GLN A 6 8.30 -30.85 -7.20
CA GLN A 6 9.17 -31.06 -6.03
C GLN A 6 10.19 -29.92 -5.86
N PHE A 7 10.74 -29.40 -6.98
CA PHE A 7 11.65 -28.26 -6.95
C PHE A 7 10.96 -27.00 -6.41
N LYS A 8 9.77 -26.67 -6.94
CA LYS A 8 8.97 -25.53 -6.49
C LYS A 8 8.55 -25.65 -5.02
N ASN A 9 8.10 -26.83 -4.60
CA ASN A 9 7.71 -27.05 -3.20
C ASN A 9 8.89 -26.86 -2.24
N ARG A 10 10.08 -27.31 -2.64
CA ARG A 10 11.30 -27.08 -1.84
C ARG A 10 11.67 -25.61 -1.78
N GLU A 11 11.56 -24.88 -2.88
CA GLU A 11 11.80 -23.44 -2.91
C GLU A 11 10.87 -22.69 -1.94
N GLU A 12 9.57 -23.04 -1.91
CA GLU A 12 8.62 -22.45 -0.96
C GLU A 12 8.99 -22.73 0.51
N VAL A 13 9.46 -23.93 0.83
CA VAL A 13 9.94 -24.28 2.17
C VAL A 13 11.16 -23.44 2.54
N ILE A 14 12.12 -23.31 1.63
CA ILE A 14 13.33 -22.51 1.85
C ILE A 14 12.95 -21.04 2.10
N LEU A 15 12.06 -20.47 1.26
CA LEU A 15 11.59 -19.08 1.41
C LEU A 15 10.86 -18.87 2.73
N ALA A 16 10.06 -19.83 3.18
CA ALA A 16 9.34 -19.73 4.44
C ALA A 16 10.29 -19.70 5.65
N VAL A 17 11.27 -20.60 5.68
CA VAL A 17 12.29 -20.65 6.76
C VAL A 17 13.18 -19.42 6.73
N ALA A 18 13.62 -18.99 5.54
CA ALA A 18 14.43 -17.78 5.39
C ALA A 18 13.66 -16.52 5.86
N GLU A 19 12.36 -16.42 5.56
CA GLU A 19 11.51 -15.33 6.05
C GLU A 19 11.39 -15.33 7.57
N GLN A 20 11.21 -16.51 8.19
CA GLN A 20 11.16 -16.63 9.64
C GLN A 20 12.46 -16.16 10.28
N LEU A 21 13.60 -16.65 9.81
CA LEU A 21 14.91 -16.23 10.29
C LEU A 21 15.15 -14.73 10.13
N LEU A 22 14.74 -14.19 9.00
CA LEU A 22 14.84 -12.77 8.72
C LEU A 22 14.08 -11.92 9.76
N LEU A 23 12.91 -12.40 10.21
CA LEU A 23 12.12 -11.74 11.23
C LEU A 23 12.69 -11.92 12.65
N GLU A 24 13.34 -13.04 12.93
CA GLU A 24 13.90 -13.35 14.24
C GLU A 24 15.27 -12.69 14.49
N SER A 25 16.17 -12.77 13.51
CA SER A 25 17.57 -12.38 13.67
C SER A 25 17.99 -11.18 12.83
N GLY A 26 17.14 -10.74 11.92
CA GLY A 26 17.45 -9.64 10.99
C GLY A 26 18.27 -10.10 9.77
N GLU A 27 18.56 -9.12 8.90
CA GLU A 27 19.22 -9.38 7.63
C GLU A 27 20.69 -9.83 7.79
N GLY A 28 21.39 -9.29 8.81
CA GLY A 28 22.83 -9.48 8.98
C GLY A 28 23.23 -10.94 9.18
N ASP A 29 22.45 -11.69 9.92
CA ASP A 29 22.78 -13.04 10.40
C ASP A 29 22.44 -14.14 9.39
N ILE A 30 21.77 -13.82 8.30
CA ILE A 30 21.39 -14.80 7.27
C ILE A 30 22.47 -14.89 6.20
N THR A 31 22.96 -16.11 5.96
CA THR A 31 23.75 -16.49 4.78
C THR A 31 23.11 -17.69 4.09
N LEU A 32 23.40 -17.91 2.80
CA LEU A 32 22.93 -19.13 2.13
C LEU A 32 23.49 -20.39 2.79
N ASP A 33 24.71 -20.31 3.33
CA ASP A 33 25.34 -21.43 4.00
C ASP A 33 24.68 -21.77 5.34
N SER A 34 24.39 -20.76 6.19
CA SER A 34 23.68 -20.96 7.45
C SER A 34 22.25 -21.47 7.23
N LEU A 35 21.60 -21.00 6.19
CA LEU A 35 20.27 -21.47 5.81
C LEU A 35 20.28 -22.92 5.32
N ALA A 36 21.32 -23.34 4.59
CA ALA A 36 21.49 -24.74 4.17
C ALA A 36 21.66 -25.67 5.36
N GLU A 37 22.49 -25.27 6.34
CA GLU A 37 22.71 -26.02 7.59
C GLU A 37 21.41 -26.17 8.38
N GLN A 38 20.62 -25.10 8.54
CA GLN A 38 19.37 -25.12 9.28
C GLN A 38 18.29 -25.99 8.61
N LEU A 39 18.31 -26.10 7.29
CA LEU A 39 17.37 -26.92 6.52
C LEU A 39 17.85 -28.36 6.30
N ASP A 40 19.02 -28.74 6.83
CA ASP A 40 19.68 -30.01 6.55
C ASP A 40 19.81 -30.29 5.04
N LEU A 41 20.20 -29.26 4.30
CA LEU A 41 20.41 -29.31 2.86
C LEU A 41 21.90 -29.21 2.52
N ALA A 42 22.32 -29.96 1.52
CA ALA A 42 23.65 -29.75 0.94
C ALA A 42 23.70 -28.30 0.34
N LYS A 43 24.81 -27.58 0.60
CA LYS A 43 25.01 -26.20 0.08
C LYS A 43 24.76 -26.11 -1.43
N GLY A 44 25.26 -27.06 -2.22
CA GLY A 44 25.02 -27.12 -3.65
C GLY A 44 23.54 -27.27 -4.05
N THR A 45 22.68 -27.79 -3.16
CA THR A 45 21.24 -27.83 -3.39
C THR A 45 20.64 -26.45 -3.23
N LEU A 46 21.04 -25.71 -2.19
CA LEU A 46 20.53 -24.36 -1.96
C LEU A 46 20.96 -23.39 -3.08
N TYR A 47 22.23 -23.47 -3.50
CA TYR A 47 22.75 -22.65 -4.61
C TYR A 47 22.14 -22.96 -5.98
N LYS A 48 21.42 -24.09 -6.14
CA LYS A 48 20.59 -24.36 -7.33
C LYS A 48 19.26 -23.59 -7.31
N HIS A 49 18.80 -23.20 -6.13
CA HIS A 49 17.57 -22.42 -5.96
C HIS A 49 17.84 -20.91 -5.96
N PHE A 50 18.92 -20.48 -5.31
CA PHE A 50 19.26 -19.07 -5.14
C PHE A 50 20.73 -18.84 -5.40
N THR A 51 21.04 -17.95 -6.32
CA THR A 51 22.43 -17.63 -6.70
C THR A 51 23.12 -16.68 -5.71
N SER A 52 22.31 -15.93 -4.96
CA SER A 52 22.80 -14.97 -3.98
C SER A 52 21.79 -14.75 -2.84
N LYS A 53 22.26 -14.18 -1.73
CA LYS A 53 21.43 -13.70 -0.63
C LYS A 53 20.44 -12.63 -1.10
N ASP A 54 20.86 -11.75 -1.99
CA ASP A 54 20.01 -10.70 -2.56
C ASP A 54 18.88 -11.28 -3.42
N GLU A 55 19.16 -12.33 -4.18
CA GLU A 55 18.12 -13.08 -4.90
C GLU A 55 17.11 -13.70 -3.95
N LEU A 56 17.57 -14.35 -2.89
CA LEU A 56 16.71 -14.94 -1.86
C LEU A 56 15.77 -13.88 -1.27
N PHE A 57 16.29 -12.73 -0.87
CA PHE A 57 15.50 -11.66 -0.28
C PHE A 57 14.50 -11.05 -1.25
N LEU A 58 14.91 -10.82 -2.50
CA LEU A 58 13.98 -10.30 -3.51
C LEU A 58 12.83 -11.29 -3.79
N ARG A 59 13.10 -12.61 -3.74
CA ARG A 59 12.05 -13.62 -3.87
C ARG A 59 11.12 -13.66 -2.64
N ILE A 60 11.63 -13.40 -1.43
CA ILE A 60 10.76 -13.22 -0.24
C ILE A 60 9.84 -12.01 -0.43
N ILE A 61 10.34 -10.89 -0.95
CA ILE A 61 9.53 -9.70 -1.25
C ILE A 61 8.48 -10.02 -2.32
N ILE A 62 8.85 -10.70 -3.40
CA ILE A 62 7.91 -11.14 -4.44
C ILE A 62 6.80 -12.02 -3.87
N ARG A 63 7.15 -13.00 -3.02
CA ARG A 63 6.18 -13.85 -2.33
C ARG A 63 5.23 -13.04 -1.45
N HIS A 64 5.73 -12.06 -0.72
CA HIS A 64 4.90 -11.16 0.09
C HIS A 64 3.92 -10.36 -0.78
N GLU A 65 4.37 -9.80 -1.91
CA GLU A 65 3.51 -9.08 -2.85
C GLU A 65 2.47 -9.99 -3.51
N GLN A 66 2.79 -11.25 -3.78
CA GLN A 66 1.82 -12.25 -4.26
C GLN A 66 0.74 -12.52 -3.22
N GLN A 67 1.10 -12.59 -1.93
CA GLN A 67 0.12 -12.71 -0.84
C GLN A 67 -0.82 -11.50 -0.79
N LEU A 68 -0.29 -10.28 -0.92
CA LEU A 68 -1.08 -9.04 -0.99
C LEU A 68 -2.00 -9.01 -2.23
N LEU A 69 -1.51 -9.47 -3.37
CA LEU A 69 -2.30 -9.59 -4.59
C LEU A 69 -3.46 -10.58 -4.38
N ALA A 70 -3.18 -11.77 -3.83
CA ALA A 70 -4.22 -12.76 -3.54
C ALA A 70 -5.28 -12.24 -2.56
N LEU A 71 -4.88 -11.45 -1.55
CA LEU A 71 -5.82 -10.79 -0.64
C LEU A 71 -6.71 -9.75 -1.35
N SER A 72 -6.24 -9.14 -2.43
CA SER A 72 -7.03 -8.21 -3.23
C SER A 72 -8.05 -8.89 -4.14
N GLU A 73 -7.95 -10.22 -4.31
CA GLU A 73 -8.86 -11.03 -5.13
C GLU A 73 -10.11 -11.51 -4.37
N VAL A 74 -10.09 -11.44 -3.05
CA VAL A 74 -11.23 -11.88 -2.23
C VAL A 74 -12.38 -10.89 -2.41
N GLY A 75 -13.44 -11.36 -3.06
CA GLY A 75 -14.63 -10.59 -3.39
C GLY A 75 -15.54 -10.36 -2.18
N ASP A 76 -15.27 -9.29 -1.45
CA ASP A 76 -16.15 -8.78 -0.39
C ASP A 76 -16.68 -7.39 -0.79
N CYS A 77 -17.41 -6.74 0.12
CA CYS A 77 -17.76 -5.36 -0.08
C CYS A 77 -16.47 -4.48 -0.14
N PRO A 78 -16.50 -3.36 -0.87
CA PRO A 78 -15.32 -2.52 -1.05
C PRO A 78 -14.66 -2.06 0.26
N ALA A 79 -15.46 -1.77 1.29
CA ALA A 79 -14.94 -1.43 2.62
C ALA A 79 -14.09 -2.55 3.24
N ALA A 80 -14.53 -3.81 3.12
CA ALA A 80 -13.78 -4.96 3.60
C ALA A 80 -12.49 -5.16 2.82
N GLY A 81 -12.47 -4.88 1.52
CA GLY A 81 -11.27 -4.91 0.68
C GLY A 81 -10.20 -3.91 1.16
N VAL A 82 -10.60 -2.66 1.40
CA VAL A 82 -9.73 -1.61 1.95
C VAL A 82 -9.22 -2.00 3.35
N ALA A 83 -10.12 -2.43 4.24
CA ALA A 83 -9.75 -2.82 5.61
C ALA A 83 -8.78 -3.99 5.66
N ARG A 84 -8.97 -5.01 4.82
CA ARG A 84 -8.16 -6.24 4.78
C ARG A 84 -6.71 -5.95 4.40
N LEU A 85 -6.47 -5.16 3.35
CA LEU A 85 -5.13 -4.82 2.91
C LEU A 85 -4.38 -4.00 3.97
N THR A 86 -5.07 -3.06 4.59
CA THR A 86 -4.50 -2.27 5.70
C THR A 86 -4.18 -3.16 6.90
N LEU A 87 -5.13 -4.00 7.30
CA LEU A 87 -4.98 -4.88 8.46
C LEU A 87 -3.83 -5.88 8.28
N PHE A 88 -3.63 -6.39 7.06
CA PHE A 88 -2.52 -7.31 6.76
C PHE A 88 -1.15 -6.69 7.07
N GLN A 89 -0.94 -5.43 6.74
CA GLN A 89 0.29 -4.70 7.07
C GLN A 89 0.42 -4.45 8.57
N LEU A 90 -0.68 -4.13 9.25
CA LEU A 90 -0.69 -3.82 10.69
C LEU A 90 -0.60 -5.06 11.58
N ILE A 91 -0.98 -6.24 11.11
CA ILE A 91 -0.81 -7.51 11.84
C ILE A 91 0.66 -7.91 11.89
N ASN A 92 1.41 -7.70 10.81
CA ASN A 92 2.82 -8.05 10.70
C ASN A 92 3.70 -6.82 10.47
N PRO A 93 3.72 -5.84 11.41
CA PRO A 93 4.35 -4.56 11.19
C PRO A 93 5.87 -4.66 11.03
N GLN A 94 6.52 -5.57 11.75
CA GLN A 94 7.96 -5.82 11.62
C GLN A 94 8.30 -6.31 10.21
N LYS A 95 7.51 -7.25 9.67
CA LYS A 95 7.70 -7.76 8.31
C LYS A 95 7.55 -6.64 7.27
N ALA A 96 6.50 -5.84 7.38
CA ALA A 96 6.25 -4.75 6.44
C ALA A 96 7.43 -3.75 6.40
N ILE A 97 7.94 -3.35 7.57
CA ILE A 97 9.06 -2.40 7.68
C ILE A 97 10.35 -3.03 7.12
N LEU A 98 10.66 -4.26 7.55
CA LEU A 98 11.91 -4.92 7.19
C LEU A 98 12.00 -5.21 5.69
N LEU A 99 10.92 -5.71 5.09
CA LEU A 99 10.90 -5.97 3.64
C LEU A 99 11.04 -4.67 2.83
N ASN A 100 10.43 -3.57 3.28
CA ASN A 100 10.61 -2.27 2.63
C ASN A 100 12.06 -1.78 2.70
N GLN A 101 12.73 -1.91 3.85
CA GLN A 101 14.13 -1.52 4.02
C GLN A 101 15.06 -2.35 3.13
N ILE A 102 14.83 -3.66 3.06
CA ILE A 102 15.63 -4.57 2.20
C ILE A 102 15.43 -4.21 0.73
N GLU A 103 14.20 -3.93 0.32
CA GLU A 103 13.90 -3.56 -1.06
C GLU A 103 14.62 -2.28 -1.47
N GLU A 104 14.56 -1.23 -0.65
CA GLU A 104 15.26 0.03 -0.91
C GLU A 104 16.77 -0.19 -1.05
N ARG A 105 17.36 -1.05 -0.20
CA ARG A 105 18.76 -1.43 -0.32
C ARG A 105 19.04 -2.16 -1.63
N LEU A 106 18.23 -3.17 -1.96
CA LEU A 106 18.41 -3.98 -3.17
C LEU A 106 18.24 -3.15 -4.45
N ALA A 107 17.28 -2.23 -4.48
CA ALA A 107 17.07 -1.35 -5.61
C ALA A 107 18.29 -0.46 -5.91
N ASN A 108 19.06 -0.10 -4.88
CA ASN A 108 20.23 0.76 -5.01
C ASN A 108 21.56 0.01 -5.21
N SER A 109 21.66 -1.26 -4.81
CA SER A 109 22.96 -1.97 -4.75
C SER A 109 23.01 -3.32 -5.48
N ALA A 110 21.86 -3.96 -5.76
CA ALA A 110 21.86 -5.30 -6.31
C ALA A 110 22.14 -5.33 -7.81
N VAL A 111 23.03 -6.23 -8.23
CA VAL A 111 23.40 -6.43 -9.65
C VAL A 111 22.78 -7.75 -10.14
N GLY A 112 22.28 -7.74 -11.38
CA GLY A 112 21.80 -8.96 -12.04
C GLY A 112 20.38 -9.39 -11.70
N LEU A 113 19.64 -8.63 -10.88
CA LEU A 113 18.27 -8.96 -10.43
C LEU A 113 17.15 -8.32 -11.25
N ASN A 114 17.44 -7.72 -12.40
CA ASN A 114 16.48 -6.97 -13.22
C ASN A 114 15.21 -7.75 -13.55
N LYS A 115 15.32 -9.06 -13.84
CA LYS A 115 14.16 -9.92 -14.13
C LYS A 115 13.23 -10.06 -12.93
N LEU A 116 13.79 -10.20 -11.74
CA LEU A 116 13.00 -10.32 -10.51
C LEU A 116 12.36 -8.99 -10.14
N PHE A 117 13.05 -7.88 -10.31
CA PHE A 117 12.44 -6.55 -10.15
C PHE A 117 11.30 -6.31 -11.15
N SER A 118 11.47 -6.75 -12.42
CA SER A 118 10.37 -6.68 -13.40
C SER A 118 9.17 -7.53 -12.96
N GLN A 119 9.41 -8.73 -12.44
CA GLN A 119 8.35 -9.58 -11.88
C GLN A 119 7.65 -8.91 -10.70
N LEU A 120 8.40 -8.34 -9.76
CA LEU A 120 7.86 -7.60 -8.61
C LEU A 120 6.98 -6.43 -9.07
N TYR A 121 7.47 -5.67 -10.07
CA TYR A 121 6.74 -4.55 -10.64
C TYR A 121 5.40 -4.98 -11.26
N GLU A 122 5.37 -6.08 -12.02
CA GLU A 122 4.13 -6.58 -12.65
C GLU A 122 3.09 -7.02 -11.60
N ILE A 123 3.53 -7.70 -10.54
CA ILE A 123 2.64 -8.11 -9.43
C ILE A 123 2.05 -6.87 -8.74
N ARG A 124 2.88 -5.87 -8.45
CA ARG A 124 2.44 -4.59 -7.86
C ARG A 124 1.49 -3.83 -8.76
N ARG A 125 1.78 -3.77 -10.05
CA ARG A 125 0.92 -3.11 -11.03
C ARG A 125 -0.48 -3.71 -11.04
N GLU A 126 -0.57 -5.04 -11.04
CA GLU A 126 -1.87 -5.73 -11.00
C GLU A 126 -2.59 -5.49 -9.66
N ARG A 127 -1.87 -5.59 -8.54
CA ARG A 127 -2.43 -5.29 -7.22
C ARG A 127 -2.93 -3.84 -7.12
N MET A 128 -2.15 -2.88 -7.60
CA MET A 128 -2.55 -1.46 -7.59
C MET A 128 -3.77 -1.18 -8.44
N LYS A 129 -3.87 -1.81 -9.62
CA LYS A 129 -5.06 -1.70 -10.47
C LYS A 129 -6.32 -2.14 -9.72
N ARG A 130 -6.27 -3.28 -9.03
CA ARG A 130 -7.40 -3.78 -8.22
C ARG A 130 -7.71 -2.87 -7.05
N LEU A 131 -6.68 -2.44 -6.33
CA LEU A 131 -6.85 -1.53 -5.19
C LEU A 131 -7.48 -0.20 -5.61
N ILE A 132 -7.09 0.37 -6.75
CA ILE A 132 -7.69 1.58 -7.31
C ILE A 132 -9.20 1.36 -7.57
N ASN A 133 -9.58 0.24 -8.20
CA ASN A 133 -10.97 -0.07 -8.49
C ASN A 133 -11.79 -0.24 -7.20
N THR A 134 -11.34 -1.09 -6.27
CA THR A 134 -12.00 -1.30 -4.96
C THR A 134 -12.15 0.02 -4.18
N THR A 135 -11.11 0.85 -4.23
CA THR A 135 -11.13 2.16 -3.57
C THR A 135 -12.14 3.10 -4.23
N ALA A 136 -12.18 3.15 -5.56
CA ALA A 136 -13.14 3.98 -6.28
C ALA A 136 -14.59 3.56 -5.98
N GLU A 137 -14.87 2.25 -5.97
CA GLU A 137 -16.17 1.71 -5.59
C GLU A 137 -16.54 2.07 -4.14
N TYR A 138 -15.56 2.02 -3.23
CA TYR A 138 -15.77 2.41 -1.84
C TYR A 138 -16.15 3.89 -1.70
N LEU A 139 -15.37 4.79 -2.31
CA LEU A 139 -15.64 6.22 -2.30
C LEU A 139 -17.01 6.55 -2.94
N GLN A 140 -17.34 5.88 -4.04
CA GLN A 140 -18.64 6.03 -4.69
C GLN A 140 -19.78 5.57 -3.78
N SER A 141 -19.64 4.46 -3.08
CA SER A 141 -20.66 3.94 -2.15
C SER A 141 -20.95 4.89 -0.99
N LEU A 142 -19.99 5.74 -0.64
CA LEU A 142 -20.12 6.78 0.39
C LEU A 142 -20.50 8.15 -0.16
N HIS A 143 -20.69 8.30 -1.47
CA HIS A 143 -20.88 9.60 -2.14
C HIS A 143 -19.79 10.62 -1.74
N SER A 144 -18.55 10.13 -1.56
CA SER A 144 -17.43 10.96 -1.15
C SER A 144 -16.84 11.75 -2.32
N THR A 145 -16.52 13.02 -2.09
CA THR A 145 -15.83 13.88 -3.06
C THR A 145 -14.31 13.72 -3.02
N MET A 146 -13.79 12.90 -2.10
CA MET A 146 -12.36 12.63 -2.00
C MET A 146 -11.86 11.90 -3.24
N SER A 147 -10.71 12.32 -3.79
CA SER A 147 -10.13 11.62 -4.93
C SER A 147 -9.57 10.24 -4.52
N THR A 148 -9.66 9.24 -5.40
CA THR A 148 -9.08 7.91 -5.18
C THR A 148 -7.58 8.01 -4.87
N ARG A 149 -6.86 8.92 -5.53
CA ARG A 149 -5.43 9.14 -5.33
C ARG A 149 -5.11 9.64 -3.92
N ASP A 150 -5.84 10.64 -3.45
CA ASP A 150 -5.62 11.23 -2.13
C ASP A 150 -5.95 10.22 -1.02
N TYR A 151 -7.04 9.47 -1.21
CA TYR A 151 -7.42 8.43 -0.27
C TYR A 151 -6.38 7.30 -0.20
N LEU A 152 -5.88 6.80 -1.34
CA LEU A 152 -4.82 5.79 -1.37
C LEU A 152 -3.52 6.28 -0.73
N SER A 153 -3.14 7.54 -0.96
CA SER A 153 -1.97 8.15 -0.33
C SER A 153 -2.13 8.22 1.19
N THR A 154 -3.33 8.55 1.66
CA THR A 154 -3.67 8.57 3.09
C THR A 154 -3.62 7.19 3.71
N ILE A 155 -4.23 6.17 3.07
CA ILE A 155 -4.17 4.77 3.52
C ILE A 155 -2.72 4.32 3.66
N TRP A 156 -1.89 4.62 2.66
CA TRP A 156 -0.49 4.23 2.70
C TRP A 156 0.26 4.91 3.84
N ALA A 157 0.12 6.22 3.99
CA ALA A 157 0.77 6.97 5.07
C ALA A 157 0.36 6.44 6.46
N MET A 158 -0.94 6.18 6.67
CA MET A 158 -1.45 5.62 7.92
C MET A 158 -0.98 4.18 8.13
N GLY A 159 -0.92 3.37 7.10
CA GLY A 159 -0.41 2.00 7.17
C GLY A 159 1.06 1.96 7.59
N GLN A 160 1.91 2.75 6.95
CA GLN A 160 3.34 2.84 7.26
C GLN A 160 3.59 3.43 8.65
N GLY A 161 2.95 4.55 8.98
CA GLY A 161 3.03 5.16 10.29
C GLY A 161 2.51 4.23 11.40
N GLY A 162 1.39 3.57 11.17
CA GLY A 162 0.80 2.57 12.06
C GLY A 162 1.72 1.37 12.29
N ALA A 163 2.34 0.84 11.23
CA ALA A 163 3.32 -0.24 11.35
C ALA A 163 4.53 0.20 12.19
N GLY A 164 5.04 1.42 11.98
CA GLY A 164 6.11 2.01 12.78
C GLY A 164 5.75 2.09 14.26
N LEU A 165 4.57 2.59 14.59
CA LEU A 165 4.07 2.68 15.98
C LEU A 165 3.91 1.31 16.62
N LEU A 166 3.34 0.34 15.89
CA LEU A 166 3.13 -1.03 16.38
C LEU A 166 4.43 -1.81 16.57
N ASN A 167 5.49 -1.45 15.84
CA ASN A 167 6.81 -2.08 15.96
C ASN A 167 7.71 -1.41 17.01
N SER A 168 7.37 -0.20 17.47
CA SER A 168 8.20 0.55 18.41
C SER A 168 7.97 0.10 19.86
N SER A 169 9.02 -0.38 20.52
CA SER A 169 8.99 -0.72 21.95
C SER A 169 8.76 0.50 22.83
N PHE A 170 9.19 1.69 22.41
CA PHE A 170 8.97 2.95 23.10
C PHE A 170 7.48 3.32 23.10
N TYR A 171 6.87 3.41 21.93
CA TYR A 171 5.47 3.82 21.83
C TYR A 171 4.49 2.82 22.41
N GLN A 172 4.82 1.53 22.43
CA GLN A 172 3.96 0.50 23.06
C GLN A 172 3.67 0.75 24.53
N ARG A 173 4.53 1.49 25.24
CA ARG A 173 4.31 1.86 26.65
C ARG A 173 3.24 2.93 26.83
N TYR A 174 2.98 3.74 25.80
CA TYR A 174 2.09 4.90 25.85
C TYR A 174 0.79 4.71 25.05
N LEU A 175 0.80 3.87 24.00
CA LEU A 175 -0.31 3.74 23.07
C LEU A 175 -1.32 2.63 23.42
N GLY A 176 -1.10 1.95 24.55
CA GLY A 176 -2.00 0.90 25.02
C GLY A 176 -1.87 -0.40 24.20
N ARG A 177 -2.97 -1.18 24.15
CA ARG A 177 -2.95 -2.50 23.53
C ARG A 177 -2.82 -2.40 21.99
N ARG A 178 -1.95 -3.22 21.42
CA ARG A 178 -1.72 -3.28 19.96
C ARG A 178 -3.01 -3.51 19.15
N ASP A 179 -3.90 -4.36 19.64
CA ASP A 179 -5.16 -4.66 18.95
C ASP A 179 -6.10 -3.46 18.91
N THR A 180 -6.15 -2.69 20.02
CA THR A 180 -6.93 -1.45 20.09
C THR A 180 -6.41 -0.42 19.08
N LEU A 181 -5.09 -0.28 18.97
CA LEU A 181 -4.48 0.63 18.00
C LEU A 181 -4.75 0.17 16.53
N ARG A 182 -4.60 -1.14 16.25
CA ARG A 182 -4.94 -1.69 14.92
C ARG A 182 -6.39 -1.38 14.54
N PHE A 183 -7.32 -1.67 15.47
CA PHE A 183 -8.73 -1.42 15.24
C PHE A 183 -9.00 0.07 14.99
N ALA A 184 -8.45 0.97 15.81
CA ALA A 184 -8.60 2.41 15.65
C ALA A 184 -8.08 2.89 14.30
N LEU A 185 -6.89 2.44 13.86
CA LEU A 185 -6.32 2.80 12.58
C LEU A 185 -7.19 2.35 11.40
N VAL A 186 -7.70 1.12 11.44
CA VAL A 186 -8.59 0.60 10.39
C VAL A 186 -9.90 1.39 10.35
N GLN A 187 -10.50 1.68 11.52
CA GLN A 187 -11.72 2.49 11.59
C GLN A 187 -11.50 3.90 11.05
N HIS A 188 -10.41 4.56 11.45
CA HIS A 188 -10.08 5.90 10.93
C HIS A 188 -9.93 5.91 9.42
N ILE A 189 -9.24 4.91 8.85
CA ILE A 189 -9.11 4.79 7.40
C ILE A 189 -10.48 4.69 6.73
N LEU A 190 -11.38 3.87 7.27
CA LEU A 190 -12.74 3.72 6.73
C LEU A 190 -13.63 4.96 6.95
N ASP A 191 -13.34 5.78 7.95
CA ASP A 191 -14.16 6.96 8.27
C ASP A 191 -13.70 8.25 7.53
N ILE A 192 -12.44 8.31 7.10
CA ILE A 192 -11.90 9.48 6.40
C ILE A 192 -12.78 9.92 5.21
N PRO A 193 -13.20 9.07 4.27
CA PRO A 193 -13.99 9.50 3.13
C PRO A 193 -15.37 10.07 3.50
N LYS A 194 -15.91 9.67 4.65
CA LYS A 194 -17.21 10.17 5.14
C LYS A 194 -17.18 11.65 5.51
N GLN A 195 -15.97 12.21 5.72
CA GLN A 195 -15.76 13.63 6.03
C GLN A 195 -15.79 14.51 4.78
N TYR A 196 -15.88 13.90 3.59
CA TYR A 196 -15.92 14.58 2.30
C TYR A 196 -17.21 14.24 1.53
N PRO A 197 -18.42 14.54 2.07
CA PRO A 197 -19.67 14.22 1.40
C PRO A 197 -19.86 15.07 0.15
N ALA A 198 -20.50 14.52 -0.87
CA ALA A 198 -21.00 15.33 -1.97
C ALA A 198 -22.04 16.33 -1.43
N ALA A 199 -22.01 17.57 -1.91
CA ALA A 199 -23.03 18.54 -1.57
C ALA A 199 -24.40 17.97 -1.95
N VAL A 200 -25.30 17.88 -0.99
CA VAL A 200 -26.70 17.56 -1.25
C VAL A 200 -27.23 18.72 -2.10
N GLN A 201 -27.51 18.47 -3.37
CA GLN A 201 -28.29 19.42 -4.16
C GLN A 201 -29.63 19.52 -3.46
N SER A 202 -29.87 20.63 -2.77
CA SER A 202 -31.18 20.99 -2.30
C SER A 202 -32.08 21.07 -3.54
N VAL A 203 -33.01 20.13 -3.67
CA VAL A 203 -34.08 20.19 -4.64
C VAL A 203 -35.04 21.23 -4.08
N ASP A 204 -34.67 22.48 -4.19
CA ASP A 204 -35.62 23.57 -4.04
C ASP A 204 -36.53 23.54 -5.27
N GLY A 205 -37.73 23.06 -5.05
CA GLY A 205 -38.79 23.05 -6.04
C GLY A 205 -39.03 24.46 -6.57
N PRO A 206 -39.57 24.60 -7.80
CA PRO A 206 -39.80 25.90 -8.40
C PRO A 206 -40.92 26.62 -7.65
N THR A 207 -40.60 27.52 -6.74
CA THR A 207 -41.51 28.53 -6.29
C THR A 207 -41.61 29.57 -7.40
N GLY A 208 -42.68 29.45 -8.18
CA GLY A 208 -43.06 30.48 -9.11
C GLY A 208 -43.36 31.79 -8.38
N ALA A 209 -42.55 32.80 -8.65
CA ALA A 209 -42.90 34.19 -8.42
C ALA A 209 -42.26 35.00 -9.55
N ASN A 210 -43.11 35.51 -10.45
CA ASN A 210 -42.76 36.49 -11.46
C ASN A 210 -42.13 37.74 -10.81
N PRO A 211 -41.07 38.32 -11.40
CA PRO A 211 -40.61 39.63 -11.00
C PRO A 211 -41.45 40.73 -11.64
N PRO A 212 -41.71 41.84 -10.94
CA PRO A 212 -42.26 43.01 -11.56
C PRO A 212 -41.22 43.76 -12.40
N SER A 213 -41.60 44.09 -13.61
CA SER A 213 -40.92 45.02 -14.50
C SER A 213 -40.81 46.42 -13.89
N ASN A 214 -39.62 47.00 -13.91
CA ASN A 214 -39.50 48.42 -14.27
C ASN A 214 -38.06 48.83 -14.60
N ALA A 215 -38.01 49.60 -15.65
CA ALA A 215 -36.88 50.19 -16.31
C ALA A 215 -36.15 51.26 -15.49
N THR A 216 -34.90 51.49 -15.76
CA THR A 216 -34.32 52.69 -16.41
C THR A 216 -32.83 52.82 -16.16
N ASP A 217 -32.13 52.93 -17.26
CA ASP A 217 -30.96 53.78 -17.62
C ASP A 217 -29.97 54.24 -16.53
N THR A 218 -28.73 54.02 -16.76
CA THR A 218 -27.75 54.97 -17.34
C THR A 218 -26.29 54.51 -17.17
N ALA A 219 -25.61 54.65 -18.25
CA ALA A 219 -24.18 54.70 -18.57
C ALA A 219 -23.21 55.14 -17.46
N ASN A 220 -22.00 54.57 -17.42
CA ASN A 220 -20.79 55.24 -17.90
C ASN A 220 -19.47 54.49 -17.52
N SER A 221 -18.66 54.35 -18.55
CA SER A 221 -17.21 54.52 -18.69
C SER A 221 -16.22 53.81 -17.76
N GLN A 222 -15.45 52.93 -18.40
CA GLN A 222 -13.97 52.93 -18.59
C GLN A 222 -13.07 53.09 -17.36
N THR A 223 -12.23 52.14 -17.12
CA THR A 223 -10.77 52.35 -17.29
C THR A 223 -10.02 51.00 -17.25
N GLU A 224 -9.21 50.83 -18.29
CA GLU A 224 -8.13 49.84 -18.40
C GLU A 224 -7.01 50.17 -17.42
N SER A 225 -6.30 49.15 -16.92
CA SER A 225 -4.84 49.22 -16.84
C SER A 225 -4.24 47.80 -16.55
N ASN A 226 -3.54 47.36 -17.54
CA ASN A 226 -2.35 46.53 -17.57
C ASN A 226 -1.62 46.25 -16.24
N LEU A 227 -1.22 45.00 -16.03
CA LEU A 227 0.10 44.68 -15.55
C LEU A 227 0.49 43.22 -15.88
N THR A 228 1.52 43.12 -16.70
CA THR A 228 2.23 41.96 -17.18
C THR A 228 3.10 41.29 -16.08
N PRO A 229 3.50 40.02 -16.24
CA PRO A 229 4.20 39.25 -15.22
C PRO A 229 5.72 39.46 -15.27
N ARG A 230 6.37 39.47 -14.12
CA ARG A 230 7.84 39.43 -14.01
C ARG A 230 8.32 38.00 -13.80
N ASN A 231 9.12 37.51 -14.75
CA ASN A 231 10.11 36.46 -14.60
C ASN A 231 11.14 36.81 -13.50
N VAL A 232 11.47 35.83 -12.64
CA VAL A 232 12.77 35.79 -11.97
C VAL A 232 13.28 34.35 -11.99
N LYS A 233 14.52 34.25 -12.33
CA LYS A 233 15.45 33.15 -12.58
C LYS A 233 15.38 31.95 -11.63
#